data_bb3fdebb2476bd3cff0bdd158777a1e9
#
_entry.id   bb3fdebb2476bd3cff0bdd158777a1e9
#
_cell.length_a   1.000
_cell.length_b   1.000
_cell.length_c   1.000
_cell.angle_alpha   90.00
_cell.angle_beta   90.00
_cell.angle_gamma   90.00
#
_symmetry.space_group_name_H-M   'P 1'
#
loop_
_entity.id
_entity.type
_entity.pdbx_description
1 polymer ?
#
loop_
_entity_poly.entity_id
_entity_poly.type
_entity_poly.pdbx_seq_one_letter_code
_entity_poly.pdbx_strand_id
1 'polypeptide(L)' 'MKFRIKNKKNNTYYKSTPFKGQFHWTVGEWHLFRRQKEAEDKIDEIVNIKKLTTDDLVIERVK' A
#
# COMPACT_ATOMS: atom_id res chain seq x y z
N MET A 1 -1.82 -8.08 14.80
CA MET A 1 -0.85 -7.93 13.72
C MET A 1 -1.30 -6.83 12.79
N LYS A 2 -0.34 -6.13 12.19
CA LYS A 2 -0.63 -5.07 11.24
C LYS A 2 0.12 -5.33 9.95
N PHE A 3 -0.35 -4.73 8.89
CA PHE A 3 0.19 -4.94 7.55
C PHE A 3 0.45 -3.61 6.87
N ARG A 4 1.45 -3.59 6.01
CA ARG A 4 1.75 -2.42 5.19
C ARG A 4 1.96 -2.86 3.75
N ILE A 5 1.77 -1.92 2.82
CA ILE A 5 1.96 -2.19 1.39
C ILE A 5 3.30 -1.58 0.97
N LYS A 6 4.17 -2.40 0.41
CA LYS A 6 5.47 -1.98 -0.09
C LYS A 6 5.46 -1.97 -1.60
N ASN A 7 6.00 -0.91 -2.18
CA ASN A 7 6.26 -0.83 -3.61
C ASN A 7 7.70 -1.26 -3.84
N LYS A 8 7.89 -2.45 -4.43
CA LYS A 8 9.22 -3.02 -4.65
C LYS A 8 10.02 -2.25 -5.69
N LYS A 9 9.35 -1.54 -6.57
CA LYS A 9 10.00 -0.84 -7.67
C LYS A 9 10.96 0.24 -7.17
N ASN A 10 10.62 0.93 -6.08
CA ASN A 10 11.43 2.01 -5.53
C ASN A 10 11.59 1.94 -4.01
N ASN A 11 11.24 0.80 -3.40
CA ASN A 11 11.38 0.59 -1.95
C ASN A 11 10.64 1.62 -1.11
N THR A 12 9.42 1.96 -1.51
CA THR A 12 8.58 2.89 -0.77
C THR A 12 7.34 2.18 -0.24
N TYR A 13 6.63 2.86 0.65
CA TYR A 13 5.46 2.31 1.32
C TYR A 13 4.25 3.19 1.10
N TYR A 14 3.09 2.54 1.01
CA TYR A 14 1.82 3.23 0.85
C TYR A 14 1.49 4.06 2.09
N LYS A 15 1.10 5.29 1.87
CA LYS A 15 0.58 6.18 2.91
C LYS A 15 -0.72 6.80 2.42
N SER A 16 -1.79 6.64 3.20
CA SER A 16 -3.07 7.23 2.86
C SER A 16 -3.05 8.74 3.09
N THR A 17 -3.93 9.45 2.38
CA THR A 17 -4.14 10.87 2.58
C THR A 17 -5.59 11.12 2.97
N PRO A 18 -5.92 12.31 3.53
CA PRO A 18 -7.31 12.62 3.83
C PRO A 18 -8.16 12.84 2.58
N PHE A 19 -7.55 12.91 1.40
CA PHE A 19 -8.27 13.15 0.16
C PHE A 19 -8.58 11.82 -0.51
N LYS A 20 -9.85 11.62 -0.85
CA LYS A 20 -10.31 10.39 -1.46
C LYS A 20 -9.61 10.15 -2.79
N GLY A 21 -9.13 8.93 -2.99
CA GLY A 21 -8.47 8.54 -4.23
C GLY A 21 -7.02 8.98 -4.35
N GLN A 22 -6.48 9.66 -3.34
CA GLN A 22 -5.10 10.10 -3.36
C GLN A 22 -4.28 9.35 -2.31
N PHE A 23 -3.01 9.12 -2.62
CA PHE A 23 -2.09 8.47 -1.70
C PHE A 23 -0.66 8.84 -2.08
N HIS A 24 0.27 8.55 -1.14
CA HIS A 24 1.69 8.82 -1.35
C HIS A 24 2.51 7.55 -1.16
N TRP A 25 3.66 7.51 -1.81
CA TRP A 25 4.68 6.51 -1.56
C TRP A 25 5.77 7.18 -0.73
N THR A 26 6.04 6.65 0.46
CA THR A 26 6.99 7.26 1.39
C THR A 26 8.03 6.25 1.85
N VAL A 27 9.13 6.75 2.41
CA VAL A 27 10.21 5.91 2.91
C VAL A 27 10.11 5.68 4.42
N GLY A 28 9.69 6.69 5.16
CA GLY A 28 9.72 6.66 6.61
C GLY A 28 8.38 6.50 7.32
N GLU A 29 7.29 6.69 6.62
CA GLU A 29 5.96 6.56 7.19
C GLU A 29 5.09 5.74 6.27
N TRP A 30 4.13 5.00 6.84
CA TRP A 30 3.23 4.18 6.06
C TRP A 30 1.92 3.98 6.79
N HIS A 31 0.88 3.66 6.00
CA HIS A 31 -0.41 3.30 6.54
C HIS A 31 -0.39 1.85 7.02
N LEU A 32 -0.93 1.60 8.21
CA LEU A 32 -1.02 0.24 8.76
C LEU A 32 -2.44 -0.27 8.61
N PHE A 33 -2.57 -1.44 7.99
CA PHE A 33 -3.85 -2.13 7.84
C PHE A 33 -3.98 -3.15 8.96
N ARG A 34 -5.17 -3.28 9.51
CA ARG A 34 -5.41 -4.24 10.58
C ARG A 34 -5.55 -5.66 10.06
N ARG A 35 -6.03 -5.81 8.83
CA ARG A 35 -6.28 -7.11 8.22
C ARG A 35 -5.60 -7.20 6.88
N GLN A 36 -5.11 -8.41 6.57
CA GLN A 36 -4.48 -8.65 5.29
C GLN A 36 -5.44 -8.38 4.13
N LYS A 37 -6.71 -8.73 4.29
CA LYS A 37 -7.70 -8.50 3.24
C LYS A 37 -7.88 -7.03 2.93
N GLU A 38 -7.82 -6.17 3.93
CA GLU A 38 -7.92 -4.72 3.71
C GLU A 38 -6.76 -4.23 2.86
N ALA A 39 -5.54 -4.76 3.11
CA ALA A 39 -4.37 -4.41 2.32
C ALA A 39 -4.51 -4.95 0.89
N GLU A 40 -5.01 -6.16 0.72
CA GLU A 40 -5.23 -6.74 -0.61
C GLU A 40 -6.23 -5.92 -1.42
N ASP A 41 -7.33 -5.53 -0.79
CA ASP A 41 -8.35 -4.70 -1.44
C ASP A 41 -7.76 -3.35 -1.86
N LYS A 42 -6.91 -2.79 -1.02
CA LYS A 42 -6.25 -1.52 -1.35
C LYS A 42 -5.28 -1.68 -2.51
N ILE A 43 -4.57 -2.79 -2.59
CA ILE A 43 -3.68 -3.05 -3.72
C ILE A 43 -4.48 -3.10 -5.02
N ASP A 44 -5.63 -3.76 -5.03
CA ASP A 44 -6.48 -3.81 -6.21
C ASP A 44 -6.92 -2.41 -6.64
N GLU A 45 -7.27 -1.57 -5.68
CA GLU A 45 -7.66 -0.19 -5.95
C GLU A 45 -6.50 0.61 -6.53
N ILE A 46 -5.30 0.47 -5.94
CA ILE A 46 -4.10 1.17 -6.41
C ILE A 46 -3.76 0.76 -7.84
N VAL A 47 -3.81 -0.52 -8.13
CA VAL A 47 -3.52 -1.05 -9.46
C VAL A 47 -4.48 -0.45 -10.49
N ASN A 48 -5.75 -0.35 -10.16
CA ASN A 48 -6.75 0.21 -11.07
C ASN A 48 -6.54 1.71 -11.30
N ILE A 49 -6.17 2.45 -10.26
CA ILE A 49 -6.00 3.91 -10.35
C ILE A 49 -4.69 4.28 -11.06
N LYS A 50 -3.60 3.64 -10.70
CA LYS A 50 -2.26 4.02 -11.18
C LYS A 50 -1.72 3.10 -12.25
N LYS A 51 -2.47 2.09 -12.65
CA LYS A 51 -2.06 1.11 -13.66
C LYS A 51 -0.75 0.40 -13.31
N LEU A 52 -0.50 0.24 -12.02
CA LEU A 52 0.64 -0.55 -11.55
C LEU A 52 0.29 -2.03 -11.62
N THR A 53 1.31 -2.87 -11.64
CA THR A 53 1.07 -4.31 -11.60
C THR A 53 1.08 -4.81 -10.17
N THR A 54 0.34 -5.89 -9.91
CA THR A 54 0.32 -6.50 -8.59
C THR A 54 1.69 -7.05 -8.21
N ASP A 55 2.54 -7.35 -9.20
CA ASP A 55 3.88 -7.88 -8.95
C ASP A 55 4.80 -6.85 -8.29
N ASP A 56 4.52 -5.56 -8.48
CA ASP A 56 5.32 -4.49 -7.89
C ASP A 56 4.95 -4.20 -6.44
N LEU A 57 3.82 -4.71 -5.98
CA LEU A 57 3.28 -4.42 -4.65
C LEU A 57 3.26 -5.68 -3.80
N VAL A 58 3.75 -5.58 -2.57
CA VAL A 58 3.70 -6.70 -1.63
C VAL A 58 3.13 -6.22 -0.30
N ILE A 59 2.51 -7.15 0.41
CA ILE A 59 2.01 -6.91 1.75
C ILE A 59 3.03 -7.44 2.73
N GLU A 60 3.50 -6.56 3.62
CA GLU A 60 4.44 -6.95 4.66
C GLU A 60 3.75 -6.92 6.02
N ARG A 61 4.02 -7.93 6.83
CA ARG A 61 3.51 -7.98 8.19
C ARG A 61 4.40 -7.14 9.09
N VAL A 62 3.77 -6.28 9.89
CA VAL A 62 4.47 -5.40 10.82
C VAL A 62 4.06 -5.79 12.23
N LYS A 63 5.04 -5.99 13.09
CA LYS A 63 4.77 -6.30 14.50
C LYS A 63 4.32 -5.06 15.26
#